data_e2c28bbb824d5dac83aeeb713e743ceb
#
_entry.id   e2c28bbb824d5dac83aeeb713e743ceb
#
_cell.length_a   1.000
_cell.length_b   1.000
_cell.length_c   1.000
_cell.angle_alpha   90.00
_cell.angle_beta   90.00
_cell.angle_gamma   90.00
#
_symmetry.space_group_name_H-M   'P 1'
#
loop_
_entity.id
_entity.type
_entity.pdbx_description
1 polymer ?
#
loop_
_entity_poly.entity_id
_entity_poly.type
_entity_poly.pdbx_seq_one_letter_code
_entity_poly.pdbx_strand_id
1 'polypeptide(L)'
;MLKELFKKIQTDCKTYSKEELIQIENFLKEDIIVKNENNNYELNSKYKVAIVNVGKNLVILEDLLSEHKNIKIEFDDLNGAYNGDLVLAKRIFNPRSRVKAKIVRILDGKKNEVLVYIKDKAFHTVKENITLENKNALKYNEGDVLLVDNKSLDLIKNLGNIEDPNIDEFISLHLYQEIYRLEKH
;
A
#
# COMPACT_ATOMS: atom_id res chain seq x y z
N MET A 1 -0.07 -8.29 12.17
CA MET A 1 -1.35 -9.01 12.09
C MET A 1 -1.54 -9.74 10.74
N LEU A 2 -1.63 -9.06 9.60
CA LEU A 2 -1.86 -9.74 8.30
C LEU A 2 -0.74 -10.68 7.86
N LYS A 3 0.53 -10.34 8.11
CA LYS A 3 1.67 -11.26 7.85
C LYS A 3 1.48 -12.62 8.53
N GLU A 4 1.12 -12.59 9.81
CA GLU A 4 0.93 -13.81 10.60
C GLU A 4 -0.31 -14.59 10.14
N LEU A 5 -1.37 -13.88 9.73
CA LEU A 5 -2.55 -14.51 9.16
C LEU A 5 -2.22 -15.32 7.89
N PHE A 6 -1.50 -14.74 6.93
CA PHE A 6 -1.12 -15.44 5.71
C PHE A 6 -0.18 -16.62 5.97
N LYS A 7 0.74 -16.51 6.94
CA LYS A 7 1.59 -17.63 7.37
C LYS A 7 0.76 -18.76 8.00
N LYS A 8 -0.22 -18.44 8.84
CA LYS A 8 -1.16 -19.41 9.41
C LYS A 8 -1.94 -20.14 8.32
N ILE A 9 -2.43 -19.42 7.32
CA ILE A 9 -3.15 -20.00 6.18
C ILE A 9 -2.27 -20.99 5.43
N GLN A 10 -1.00 -20.64 5.19
CA GLN A 10 -0.05 -21.53 4.52
C GLN A 10 0.26 -22.81 5.30
N THR A 11 0.25 -22.75 6.63
CA THR A 11 0.56 -23.90 7.49
C THR A 11 -0.68 -24.73 7.87
N ASP A 12 -1.79 -24.55 7.17
CA ASP A 12 -3.08 -25.23 7.44
C ASP A 12 -3.52 -25.10 8.91
N CYS A 13 -3.25 -23.97 9.52
CA CYS A 13 -3.69 -23.68 10.88
C CYS A 13 -5.21 -23.77 10.97
N LYS A 14 -5.70 -24.47 11.99
CA LYS A 14 -7.16 -24.64 12.22
C LYS A 14 -7.75 -23.65 13.21
N THR A 15 -6.90 -22.82 13.83
CA THR A 15 -7.34 -21.90 14.88
C THR A 15 -7.08 -20.46 14.49
N TYR A 16 -8.15 -19.69 14.36
CA TYR A 16 -8.10 -18.27 14.03
C TYR A 16 -8.83 -17.45 15.09
N SER A 17 -8.33 -16.25 15.35
CA SER A 17 -9.04 -15.28 16.19
C SER A 17 -10.30 -14.76 15.48
N LYS A 18 -11.19 -14.09 16.23
CA LYS A 18 -12.38 -13.46 15.64
C LYS A 18 -12.02 -12.41 14.59
N GLU A 19 -10.99 -11.63 14.83
CA GLU A 19 -10.50 -10.61 13.90
C GLU A 19 -9.89 -11.24 12.64
N GLU A 20 -9.12 -12.33 12.79
CA GLU A 20 -8.58 -13.09 11.67
C GLU A 20 -9.69 -13.70 10.80
N LEU A 21 -10.75 -14.21 11.41
CA LEU A 21 -11.91 -14.77 10.68
C LEU A 21 -12.64 -13.69 9.87
N ILE A 22 -12.81 -12.48 10.41
CA ILE A 22 -13.38 -11.35 9.68
C ILE A 22 -12.53 -11.00 8.46
N GLN A 23 -11.21 -10.97 8.62
CA GLN A 23 -10.29 -10.72 7.50
C GLN A 23 -10.35 -11.83 6.44
N ILE A 24 -10.39 -13.09 6.88
CA ILE A 24 -10.52 -14.24 5.98
C ILE A 24 -11.85 -14.15 5.19
N GLU A 25 -12.96 -13.82 5.83
CA GLU A 25 -14.24 -13.65 5.14
C GLU A 25 -14.20 -12.55 4.08
N ASN A 26 -13.55 -11.43 4.37
CA ASN A 26 -13.37 -10.35 3.41
C ASN A 26 -12.52 -10.82 2.21
N PHE A 27 -11.42 -11.49 2.46
CA PHE A 27 -10.54 -12.02 1.41
C PHE A 27 -11.21 -13.15 0.59
N LEU A 28 -12.10 -13.94 1.19
CA LEU A 28 -12.92 -14.92 0.46
C LEU A 28 -13.89 -14.23 -0.50
N LYS A 29 -14.55 -13.14 -0.07
CA LYS A 29 -15.45 -12.35 -0.93
C LYS A 29 -14.73 -11.72 -2.11
N GLU A 30 -13.47 -11.37 -1.93
CA GLU A 30 -12.62 -10.76 -2.95
C GLU A 30 -11.85 -11.81 -3.79
N ASP A 31 -12.08 -13.09 -3.58
CA ASP A 31 -11.40 -14.21 -4.26
C ASP A 31 -9.86 -14.20 -4.11
N ILE A 32 -9.37 -13.57 -3.04
CA ILE A 32 -7.96 -13.53 -2.68
C ILE A 32 -7.56 -14.80 -1.94
N ILE A 33 -8.41 -15.25 -1.02
CA ILE A 33 -8.32 -16.54 -0.33
C ILE A 33 -9.42 -17.43 -0.89
N VAL A 34 -9.13 -18.70 -1.04
CA VAL A 34 -10.07 -19.74 -1.48
C VAL A 34 -10.06 -20.89 -0.49
N LYS A 35 -11.04 -21.77 -0.57
CA LYS A 35 -11.05 -23.04 0.15
C LYS A 35 -10.59 -24.15 -0.77
N ASN A 36 -9.65 -24.95 -0.31
CA ASN A 36 -9.19 -26.13 -1.04
C ASN A 36 -10.16 -27.32 -0.85
N GLU A 37 -9.85 -28.44 -1.48
CA GLU A 37 -10.66 -29.66 -1.42
C GLU A 37 -10.86 -30.20 0.02
N ASN A 38 -9.93 -29.93 0.91
CA ASN A 38 -9.98 -30.31 2.32
C ASN A 38 -10.70 -29.27 3.20
N ASN A 39 -11.35 -28.27 2.58
CA ASN A 39 -12.02 -27.14 3.24
C ASN A 39 -11.07 -26.25 4.07
N ASN A 40 -9.77 -26.31 3.83
CA ASN A 40 -8.78 -25.39 4.41
C ASN A 40 -8.65 -24.12 3.58
N TYR A 41 -8.27 -23.02 4.22
CA TYR A 41 -8.01 -21.76 3.53
C TYR A 41 -6.65 -21.80 2.84
N GLU A 42 -6.59 -21.26 1.63
CA GLU A 42 -5.35 -21.07 0.89
C GLU A 42 -5.36 -19.79 0.08
N LEU A 43 -4.18 -19.24 -0.22
CA LEU A 43 -4.06 -18.10 -1.11
C LEU A 43 -4.41 -18.54 -2.54
N ASN A 44 -5.30 -17.77 -3.20
CA ASN A 44 -5.62 -18.02 -4.61
C ASN A 44 -4.33 -17.97 -5.45
N SER A 45 -4.13 -18.97 -6.28
CA SER A 45 -2.92 -19.15 -7.11
C SER A 45 -2.61 -17.99 -8.07
N LYS A 46 -3.60 -17.14 -8.36
CA LYS A 46 -3.43 -15.93 -9.17
C LYS A 46 -2.60 -14.86 -8.46
N TYR A 47 -2.52 -14.90 -7.12
CA TYR A 47 -1.91 -13.88 -6.30
C TYR A 47 -0.66 -14.38 -5.59
N LYS A 48 0.15 -13.40 -5.17
CA LYS A 48 1.25 -13.55 -4.24
C LYS A 48 1.16 -12.50 -3.16
N VAL A 49 1.51 -12.88 -1.94
CA VAL A 49 1.68 -11.96 -0.83
C VAL A 49 3.18 -11.76 -0.63
N ALA A 50 3.62 -10.53 -0.70
CA ALA A 50 5.05 -10.22 -0.70
C ALA A 50 5.36 -8.96 0.11
N ILE A 51 6.63 -8.84 0.50
CA ILE A 51 7.21 -7.62 1.05
C ILE A 51 7.94 -6.88 -0.08
N VAL A 52 7.68 -5.59 -0.18
CA VAL A 52 8.36 -4.72 -1.16
C VAL A 52 9.78 -4.41 -0.68
N ASN A 53 10.77 -4.70 -1.51
CA ASN A 53 12.15 -4.30 -1.31
C ASN A 53 12.61 -3.43 -2.49
N VAL A 54 12.79 -2.13 -2.21
CA VAL A 54 13.18 -1.15 -3.23
C VAL A 54 14.68 -0.94 -3.17
N GLY A 55 15.39 -1.34 -4.23
CA GLY A 55 16.81 -1.08 -4.45
C GLY A 55 17.04 0.13 -5.35
N LYS A 56 18.32 0.45 -5.63
CA LYS A 56 18.68 1.62 -6.47
C LYS A 56 18.09 1.58 -7.88
N ASN A 57 18.10 0.40 -8.51
CA ASN A 57 17.73 0.25 -9.93
C ASN A 57 16.69 -0.85 -10.15
N LEU A 58 16.16 -1.41 -9.10
CA LEU A 58 15.18 -2.51 -9.21
C LEU A 58 14.31 -2.60 -7.96
N VAL A 59 13.12 -3.14 -8.14
CA VAL A 59 12.21 -3.50 -7.06
C VAL A 59 12.09 -5.00 -7.01
N ILE A 60 12.22 -5.57 -5.81
CA ILE A 60 12.02 -6.98 -5.55
C ILE A 60 10.80 -7.16 -4.66
N LEU A 61 9.90 -8.03 -5.05
CA LEU A 61 8.85 -8.55 -4.21
C LEU A 61 9.37 -9.83 -3.56
N GLU A 62 9.62 -9.77 -2.25
CA GLU A 62 10.01 -10.92 -1.46
C GLU A 62 8.77 -11.71 -1.09
N ASP A 63 8.62 -12.91 -1.67
CA ASP A 63 7.46 -13.77 -1.41
C ASP A 63 7.41 -14.13 0.08
N LEU A 64 6.33 -13.75 0.75
CA LEU A 64 6.14 -14.01 2.19
C LEU A 64 6.02 -15.51 2.50
N LEU A 65 5.51 -16.26 1.55
CA LEU A 65 5.13 -17.67 1.73
C LEU A 65 6.14 -18.66 1.13
N SER A 66 7.15 -18.16 0.41
CA SER A 66 8.15 -19.01 -0.25
C SER A 66 9.50 -18.29 -0.32
N GLU A 67 10.47 -18.72 0.45
CA GLU A 67 11.79 -18.07 0.60
C GLU A 67 12.61 -17.97 -0.70
N HIS A 68 12.23 -18.67 -1.77
CA HIS A 68 13.04 -18.79 -2.97
C HIS A 68 12.40 -18.23 -4.24
N LYS A 69 11.30 -17.49 -4.14
CA LYS A 69 10.56 -17.01 -5.31
C LYS A 69 10.39 -15.48 -5.34
N ASN A 70 11.49 -14.79 -5.12
CA ASN A 70 11.50 -13.33 -5.25
C ASN A 70 11.24 -12.94 -6.71
N ILE A 71 10.39 -11.92 -6.89
CA ILE A 71 9.95 -11.45 -8.20
C ILE A 71 10.47 -10.04 -8.41
N LYS A 72 11.14 -9.80 -9.54
CA LYS A 72 11.51 -8.45 -9.97
C LYS A 72 10.32 -7.79 -10.63
N ILE A 73 10.09 -6.52 -10.27
CA ILE A 73 9.11 -5.64 -10.92
C ILE A 73 9.79 -4.31 -11.27
N GLU A 74 9.15 -3.55 -12.14
CA GLU A 74 9.58 -2.20 -12.48
C GLU A 74 9.06 -1.18 -11.45
N PHE A 75 9.69 0.00 -11.38
CA PHE A 75 9.23 1.06 -10.47
C PHE A 75 7.81 1.52 -10.76
N ASP A 76 7.40 1.51 -12.01
CA ASP A 76 6.04 1.88 -12.44
C ASP A 76 4.98 0.89 -11.96
N ASP A 77 5.38 -0.35 -11.63
CA ASP A 77 4.49 -1.39 -11.12
C ASP A 77 4.30 -1.38 -9.60
N LEU A 78 4.93 -0.43 -8.89
CA LEU A 78 4.80 -0.26 -7.44
C LEU A 78 3.37 0.08 -6.99
N ASN A 79 2.61 0.74 -7.86
CA ASN A 79 1.22 1.11 -7.60
C ASN A 79 1.03 1.81 -6.24
N GLY A 80 1.93 2.73 -5.90
CA GLY A 80 1.91 3.49 -4.65
C GLY A 80 2.47 2.77 -3.43
N ALA A 81 3.00 1.56 -3.57
CA ALA A 81 3.64 0.84 -2.47
C ALA A 81 5.04 1.38 -2.17
N TYR A 82 5.44 1.28 -0.90
CA TYR A 82 6.73 1.71 -0.39
C TYR A 82 7.58 0.52 0.06
N ASN A 83 8.87 0.79 0.26
CA ASN A 83 9.80 -0.20 0.78
C ASN A 83 9.33 -0.74 2.15
N GLY A 84 9.22 -2.05 2.27
CA GLY A 84 8.78 -2.75 3.47
C GLY A 84 7.27 -2.95 3.59
N ASP A 85 6.47 -2.47 2.63
CA ASP A 85 5.04 -2.70 2.62
C ASP A 85 4.72 -4.17 2.32
N LEU A 86 3.67 -4.66 2.97
CA LEU A 86 3.05 -5.94 2.64
C LEU A 86 2.04 -5.71 1.51
N VAL A 87 2.23 -6.39 0.39
CA VAL A 87 1.43 -6.19 -0.80
C VAL A 87 0.83 -7.48 -1.33
N LEU A 88 -0.28 -7.33 -2.04
CA LEU A 88 -0.84 -8.36 -2.89
C LEU A 88 -0.38 -8.08 -4.32
N ALA A 89 0.32 -9.04 -4.93
CA ALA A 89 0.75 -8.98 -6.31
C ALA A 89 0.01 -10.00 -7.15
N LYS A 90 -0.26 -9.65 -8.40
CA LYS A 90 -0.86 -10.54 -9.38
C LYS A 90 0.19 -10.95 -10.40
N ARG A 91 0.27 -12.24 -10.71
CA ARG A 91 1.12 -12.73 -11.79
C ARG A 91 0.66 -12.18 -13.15
N ILE A 92 1.62 -11.74 -13.95
CA ILE A 92 1.40 -11.34 -15.33
C ILE A 92 2.04 -12.40 -16.22
N PHE A 93 1.24 -13.01 -17.07
CA PHE A 93 1.75 -13.86 -18.11
C PHE A 93 1.89 -13.05 -19.39
N ASN A 94 3.09 -12.50 -19.62
CA ASN A 94 3.43 -11.84 -20.87
C ASN A 94 4.79 -12.37 -21.36
N PRO A 95 4.83 -13.19 -22.43
CA PRO A 95 6.06 -13.77 -22.94
C PRO A 95 7.08 -12.72 -23.44
N ARG A 96 6.62 -11.50 -23.72
CA ARG A 96 7.47 -10.39 -24.20
C ARG A 96 7.94 -9.44 -23.06
N SER A 97 7.37 -9.56 -21.88
CA SER A 97 7.70 -8.72 -20.74
C SER A 97 8.67 -9.42 -19.80
N ARG A 98 9.67 -8.67 -19.31
CA ARG A 98 10.52 -9.11 -18.18
C ARG A 98 9.78 -9.10 -16.85
N VAL A 99 8.66 -8.39 -16.79
CA VAL A 99 7.83 -8.24 -15.59
C VAL A 99 6.96 -9.48 -15.44
N LYS A 100 7.08 -10.14 -14.29
CA LYS A 100 6.34 -11.36 -13.97
C LYS A 100 5.15 -11.13 -13.04
N ALA A 101 5.06 -9.96 -12.42
CA ALA A 101 3.98 -9.57 -11.51
C ALA A 101 3.83 -8.06 -11.43
N LYS A 102 2.66 -7.61 -10.98
CA LYS A 102 2.39 -6.21 -10.60
C LYS A 102 1.69 -6.17 -9.25
N ILE A 103 1.93 -5.11 -8.48
CA ILE A 103 1.22 -4.87 -7.24
C ILE A 103 -0.20 -4.45 -7.58
N VAL A 104 -1.18 -5.12 -6.98
CA VAL A 104 -2.61 -4.82 -7.17
C VAL A 104 -3.22 -4.16 -5.94
N ARG A 105 -2.64 -4.38 -4.76
CA ARG A 105 -3.14 -3.82 -3.51
C ARG A 105 -2.06 -3.78 -2.44
N ILE A 106 -2.04 -2.72 -1.64
CA ILE A 106 -1.26 -2.64 -0.41
C ILE A 106 -2.12 -3.24 0.70
N LEU A 107 -1.62 -4.31 1.33
CA LEU A 107 -2.32 -5.01 2.41
C LEU A 107 -2.03 -4.39 3.78
N ASP A 108 -0.76 -4.07 4.02
CA ASP A 108 -0.28 -3.42 5.23
C ASP A 108 0.91 -2.53 4.86
N GLY A 109 0.70 -1.22 4.96
CA GLY A 109 1.71 -0.22 4.64
C GLY A 109 2.24 0.44 5.90
N LYS A 110 3.53 0.69 5.95
CA LYS A 110 4.16 1.44 7.06
C LYS A 110 3.72 2.91 7.07
N LYS A 111 3.24 3.41 5.93
CA LYS A 111 2.70 4.76 5.80
C LYS A 111 1.32 4.70 5.16
N ASN A 112 0.31 4.89 5.97
CA ASN A 112 -1.04 5.19 5.50
C ASN A 112 -1.24 6.71 5.36
N GLU A 113 -0.19 7.46 5.09
CA GLU A 113 -0.20 8.92 5.06
C GLU A 113 -0.13 9.42 3.62
N VAL A 114 -0.96 10.38 3.29
CA VAL A 114 -0.90 11.09 2.02
C VAL A 114 -0.89 12.60 2.26
N LEU A 115 -0.04 13.29 1.50
CA LEU A 115 0.03 14.75 1.52
C LEU A 115 -0.99 15.31 0.55
N VAL A 116 -1.90 16.13 1.06
CA VAL A 116 -2.98 16.75 0.30
C VAL A 116 -3.02 18.27 0.53
N TYR A 117 -3.62 18.99 -0.39
CA TYR A 117 -4.00 20.38 -0.21
C TYR A 117 -5.49 20.56 -0.47
N ILE A 118 -6.08 21.60 0.11
CA ILE A 118 -7.50 21.92 -0.07
C ILE A 118 -7.66 22.85 -1.28
N LYS A 119 -8.46 22.41 -2.23
CA LYS A 119 -8.88 23.22 -3.37
C LYS A 119 -10.33 22.88 -3.71
N ASP A 120 -11.13 23.92 -3.95
CA ASP A 120 -12.56 23.76 -4.29
C ASP A 120 -13.33 22.87 -3.29
N LYS A 121 -12.99 22.99 -2.00
CA LYS A 121 -13.57 22.22 -0.89
C LYS A 121 -13.35 20.69 -0.99
N ALA A 122 -12.32 20.25 -1.71
CA ALA A 122 -11.91 18.87 -1.84
C ALA A 122 -10.43 18.69 -1.49
N PHE A 123 -10.04 17.48 -1.14
CA PHE A 123 -8.63 17.11 -1.02
C PHE A 123 -8.02 16.85 -2.40
N HIS A 124 -6.86 17.42 -2.65
CA HIS A 124 -6.06 17.13 -3.83
C HIS A 124 -4.70 16.60 -3.41
N THR A 125 -4.28 15.46 -3.93
CA THR A 125 -2.94 14.92 -3.63
C THR A 125 -1.87 15.83 -4.21
N VAL A 126 -0.83 16.14 -3.41
CA VAL A 126 0.25 17.03 -3.84
C VAL A 126 1.07 16.41 -4.97
N LYS A 127 1.31 15.11 -4.90
CA LYS A 127 2.19 14.40 -5.86
C LYS A 127 1.53 14.16 -7.21
N GLU A 128 0.28 13.74 -7.22
CA GLU A 128 -0.39 13.23 -8.43
C GLU A 128 -1.57 14.11 -8.86
N ASN A 129 -1.90 15.11 -8.05
CA ASN A 129 -3.04 16.02 -8.24
C ASN A 129 -4.39 15.27 -8.43
N ILE A 130 -4.55 14.17 -7.71
CA ILE A 130 -5.80 13.39 -7.71
C ILE A 130 -6.77 14.04 -6.71
N THR A 131 -8.01 14.22 -7.13
CA THR A 131 -9.08 14.71 -6.26
C THR A 131 -9.65 13.57 -5.43
N LEU A 132 -9.69 13.77 -4.10
CA LEU A 132 -10.28 12.84 -3.14
C LEU A 132 -11.50 13.52 -2.51
N GLU A 133 -12.69 13.09 -2.88
CA GLU A 133 -13.93 13.63 -2.33
C GLU A 133 -14.18 13.09 -0.92
N ASN A 134 -14.23 13.99 0.07
CA ASN A 134 -14.55 13.64 1.44
C ASN A 134 -15.12 14.88 2.16
N LYS A 135 -16.18 14.69 2.93
CA LYS A 135 -16.82 15.75 3.73
C LYS A 135 -15.88 16.41 4.74
N ASN A 136 -14.81 15.71 5.13
CA ASN A 136 -13.79 16.27 6.03
C ASN A 136 -13.05 17.46 5.43
N ALA A 137 -12.96 17.56 4.09
CA ALA A 137 -12.35 18.69 3.41
C ALA A 137 -13.03 20.04 3.77
N LEU A 138 -14.33 20.02 4.07
CA LEU A 138 -15.09 21.22 4.46
C LEU A 138 -14.67 21.82 5.81
N LYS A 139 -13.89 21.09 6.61
CA LYS A 139 -13.39 21.56 7.93
C LYS A 139 -12.14 22.42 7.82
N TYR A 140 -11.54 22.52 6.65
CA TYR A 140 -10.27 23.19 6.41
C TYR A 140 -10.44 24.34 5.45
N ASN A 141 -9.48 25.26 5.47
CA ASN A 141 -9.48 26.45 4.62
C ASN A 141 -8.89 26.11 3.25
N GLU A 142 -9.30 26.89 2.25
CA GLU A 142 -8.73 26.84 0.91
C GLU A 142 -7.21 27.04 0.98
N GLY A 143 -6.45 26.16 0.30
CA GLY A 143 -4.99 26.20 0.31
C GLY A 143 -4.31 25.54 1.50
N ASP A 144 -5.03 25.03 2.51
CA ASP A 144 -4.41 24.28 3.60
C ASP A 144 -3.72 23.04 3.08
N VAL A 145 -2.48 22.80 3.54
CA VAL A 145 -1.66 21.63 3.21
C VAL A 145 -1.66 20.69 4.40
N LEU A 146 -2.15 19.49 4.19
CA LEU A 146 -2.45 18.55 5.25
C LEU A 146 -1.80 17.20 4.97
N LEU A 147 -1.34 16.55 6.03
CA LEU A 147 -1.02 15.13 6.05
C LEU A 147 -2.24 14.40 6.60
N VAL A 148 -2.81 13.51 5.82
CA VAL A 148 -4.01 12.75 6.18
C VAL A 148 -3.78 11.26 6.05
N ASP A 149 -4.57 10.47 6.77
CA ASP A 149 -4.59 9.02 6.59
C ASP A 149 -5.14 8.67 5.20
N ASN A 150 -4.45 7.83 4.46
CA ASN A 150 -4.80 7.49 3.08
C ASN A 150 -6.13 6.71 2.95
N LYS A 151 -6.60 6.09 4.02
CA LYS A 151 -7.84 5.29 4.01
C LYS A 151 -9.03 6.08 4.53
N SER A 152 -8.88 6.70 5.71
CA SER A 152 -9.95 7.42 6.38
C SER A 152 -10.02 8.89 5.96
N LEU A 153 -8.94 9.46 5.43
CA LEU A 153 -8.74 10.88 5.16
C LEU A 153 -8.85 11.75 6.43
N ASP A 154 -8.58 11.16 7.59
CA ASP A 154 -8.50 11.89 8.85
C ASP A 154 -7.18 12.64 8.96
N LEU A 155 -7.23 13.82 9.59
CA LEU A 155 -6.06 14.66 9.78
C LEU A 155 -5.03 13.98 10.69
N ILE A 156 -3.80 13.86 10.19
CA ILE A 156 -2.61 13.46 10.97
C ILE A 156 -1.88 14.73 11.41
N LYS A 157 -1.62 15.64 10.47
CA LYS A 157 -0.90 16.89 10.73
C LYS A 157 -1.29 17.97 9.75
N ASN A 158 -1.49 19.19 10.25
CA ASN A 158 -1.59 20.40 9.42
C ASN A 158 -0.19 21.01 9.25
N LEU A 159 0.25 21.16 8.00
CA LEU A 159 1.58 21.68 7.66
C LEU A 159 1.58 23.21 7.44
N GLY A 160 0.43 23.82 7.26
CA GLY A 160 0.25 25.23 6.96
C GLY A 160 -0.61 25.47 5.73
N ASN A 161 -0.49 26.64 5.12
CA ASN A 161 -1.24 27.02 3.94
C ASN A 161 -0.30 27.22 2.75
N ILE A 162 -0.80 27.00 1.54
CA ILE A 162 -0.03 27.13 0.29
C ILE A 162 0.51 28.54 0.07
N GLU A 163 -0.09 29.55 0.71
CA GLU A 163 0.39 30.93 0.69
C GLU A 163 1.52 31.21 1.69
N ASP A 164 1.83 30.26 2.58
CA ASP A 164 2.93 30.38 3.52
C ASP A 164 4.28 30.27 2.78
N PRO A 165 5.19 31.27 2.92
CA PRO A 165 6.48 31.26 2.23
C PRO A 165 7.36 30.03 2.50
N ASN A 166 7.15 29.37 3.63
CA ASN A 166 7.95 28.20 4.04
C ASN A 166 7.28 26.86 3.70
N ILE A 167 6.09 26.88 3.10
CA ILE A 167 5.33 25.65 2.85
C ILE A 167 6.04 24.71 1.89
N ASP A 168 6.73 25.24 0.89
CA ASP A 168 7.47 24.45 -0.10
C ASP A 168 8.61 23.66 0.54
N GLU A 169 9.26 24.24 1.57
CA GLU A 169 10.29 23.53 2.33
C GLU A 169 9.69 22.36 3.12
N PHE A 170 8.56 22.56 3.78
CA PHE A 170 7.86 21.49 4.52
C PHE A 170 7.35 20.39 3.59
N ILE A 171 6.79 20.76 2.44
CA ILE A 171 6.35 19.80 1.41
C ILE A 171 7.55 19.00 0.90
N SER A 172 8.63 19.70 0.54
CA SER A 172 9.86 19.08 0.03
C SER A 172 10.48 18.14 1.06
N LEU A 173 10.63 18.57 2.32
CA LEU A 173 11.14 17.73 3.39
C LEU A 173 10.29 16.46 3.58
N HIS A 174 8.97 16.57 3.47
CA HIS A 174 8.08 15.45 3.61
C HIS A 174 8.20 14.46 2.45
N LEU A 175 8.26 14.96 1.22
CA LEU A 175 8.47 14.16 0.01
C LEU A 175 9.89 13.58 -0.04
N TYR A 176 10.92 14.34 0.35
CA TYR A 176 12.31 13.88 0.40
C TYR A 176 12.57 12.87 1.52
N GLN A 177 11.92 12.98 2.67
CA GLN A 177 12.01 11.93 3.70
C GLN A 177 11.50 10.58 3.19
N GLU A 178 10.59 10.58 2.24
CA GLU A 178 10.19 9.38 1.52
C GLU A 178 11.30 8.82 0.66
N ILE A 179 12.02 9.66 -0.08
CA ILE A 179 13.14 9.26 -0.95
C ILE A 179 14.37 8.87 -0.11
N TYR A 180 14.74 9.64 0.91
CA TYR A 180 15.91 9.39 1.77
C TYR A 180 15.80 8.11 2.62
N ARG A 181 14.60 7.70 2.97
CA ARG A 181 14.39 6.40 3.64
C ARG A 181 14.57 5.22 2.70
N LEU A 182 14.43 5.44 1.40
CA LEU A 182 14.72 4.44 0.36
C LEU A 182 16.22 4.27 0.12
N GLU A 183 17.05 5.27 0.43
CA GLU A 183 18.51 5.23 0.20
C GLU A 183 19.34 4.71 1.38
N LYS A 184 18.77 4.53 2.57
CA LYS A 184 19.48 4.16 3.81
C LYS A 184 19.30 2.72 4.28
N HIS A 185 18.74 1.84 3.46
CA HIS A 185 18.64 0.41 3.80
C HIS A 185 19.15 -0.47 2.67
#